data_985a8e0b1a4ec7fdd95a6acb1102b2aa
#
_entry.id   985a8e0b1a4ec7fdd95a6acb1102b2aa
#
_cell.length_a   1.000
_cell.length_b   1.000
_cell.length_c   1.000
_cell.angle_alpha   90.00
_cell.angle_beta   90.00
_cell.angle_gamma   90.00
#
_symmetry.space_group_name_H-M   'P 1'
#
loop_
_entity.id
_entity.type
_entity.pdbx_description
1 polymer ?
#
loop_
_entity_poly.entity_id
_entity_poly.type
_entity_poly.pdbx_seq_one_letter_code
_entity_poly.pdbx_strand_id
1 'polypeptide(L)'
;LNAKSDLSRRAIVYEMQGFSFREYLNWNEKLSLPILTLNNILDNHLALSVGIVDKVKVLKHFSDYLKHGYYPYYNELPALYYSRINEVVNLIVELEIPQLRGVDISYTTKIKQLLYIIAESAPFIPNVSKLSERIGISRNSLLAYLDALHDSCLTMNLQKEGSGISRLQKPDKLFLENPNLMYALSASQIDIGNVRETFFANQLRYCHKINVSKESDFFIDGRYTFEVGGRHKGKQQINGLSDAYIVADDIEYGINNKIPLWLSLIHISEPTRP
;
A
#
# COMPACT_ATOMS: atom_id res chain seq x y z
N LEU A 1 -19.89 8.61 7.72
CA LEU A 1 -20.90 9.24 6.84
C LEU A 1 -20.95 8.45 5.54
N ASN A 2 -22.12 7.89 5.23
CA ASN A 2 -22.33 7.14 3.99
C ASN A 2 -22.59 8.14 2.85
N ALA A 3 -21.63 9.03 2.63
CA ALA A 3 -21.72 10.11 1.64
C ALA A 3 -22.05 9.58 0.23
N LYS A 4 -21.59 8.35 -0.09
CA LYS A 4 -21.90 7.70 -1.37
C LYS A 4 -23.40 7.39 -1.54
N SER A 5 -24.14 7.09 -0.45
CA SER A 5 -25.58 6.80 -0.56
C SER A 5 -26.44 8.07 -0.59
N ASP A 6 -26.09 9.07 0.20
CA ASP A 6 -26.88 10.32 0.31
C ASP A 6 -26.62 11.29 -0.85
N LEU A 7 -25.42 11.30 -1.41
CA LEU A 7 -24.98 12.22 -2.46
C LEU A 7 -24.87 11.60 -3.86
N SER A 8 -25.20 10.31 -4.01
CA SER A 8 -24.97 9.54 -5.25
C SER A 8 -25.60 10.15 -6.52
N ARG A 9 -26.58 11.04 -6.38
CA ARG A 9 -27.23 11.76 -7.49
C ARG A 9 -26.84 13.25 -7.59
N ARG A 10 -26.04 13.76 -6.66
CA ARG A 10 -25.78 15.21 -6.54
C ARG A 10 -24.30 15.57 -6.43
N ALA A 11 -23.42 14.59 -6.22
CA ALA A 11 -21.99 14.81 -6.09
C ALA A 11 -21.18 13.64 -6.63
N ILE A 12 -20.02 13.95 -7.20
CA ILE A 12 -18.99 12.97 -7.53
C ILE A 12 -18.08 12.84 -6.32
N VAL A 13 -17.92 11.62 -5.80
CA VAL A 13 -17.05 11.35 -4.66
C VAL A 13 -15.67 10.98 -5.20
N TYR A 14 -14.67 11.80 -4.86
CA TYR A 14 -13.25 11.51 -5.11
C TYR A 14 -12.61 10.96 -3.85
N GLU A 15 -11.85 9.89 -4.00
CA GLU A 15 -11.03 9.35 -2.91
C GLU A 15 -9.67 10.06 -2.94
N MET A 16 -9.39 10.88 -1.90
CA MET A 16 -8.09 11.52 -1.74
C MET A 16 -7.14 10.53 -1.06
N GLN A 17 -6.07 10.22 -1.74
CA GLN A 17 -5.01 9.33 -1.24
C GLN A 17 -3.89 10.15 -0.59
N GLY A 18 -2.99 9.48 0.12
CA GLY A 18 -1.73 10.10 0.53
C GLY A 18 -0.84 10.42 -0.68
N PHE A 19 0.25 11.13 -0.44
CA PHE A 19 1.19 11.46 -1.50
C PHE A 19 1.77 10.22 -2.16
N SER A 20 1.81 10.22 -3.47
CA SER A 20 2.72 9.37 -4.23
C SER A 20 4.16 9.82 -4.02
N PHE A 21 5.13 8.95 -4.31
CA PHE A 21 6.54 9.37 -4.25
C PHE A 21 6.86 10.51 -5.21
N ARG A 22 6.19 10.57 -6.37
CA ARG A 22 6.29 11.70 -7.33
C ARG A 22 5.82 13.02 -6.71
N GLU A 23 4.65 13.01 -6.07
CA GLU A 23 4.12 14.22 -5.42
C GLU A 23 4.98 14.65 -4.25
N TYR A 24 5.49 13.69 -3.46
CA TYR A 24 6.45 13.96 -2.41
C TYR A 24 7.72 14.63 -2.94
N LEU A 25 8.31 14.14 -4.04
CA LEU A 25 9.49 14.78 -4.66
C LEU A 25 9.16 16.15 -5.20
N ASN A 26 8.03 16.31 -5.90
CA ASN A 26 7.60 17.59 -6.45
C ASN A 26 7.40 18.63 -5.33
N TRP A 27 6.82 18.21 -4.21
CA TRP A 27 6.57 19.08 -3.06
C TRP A 27 7.88 19.50 -2.35
N ASN A 28 8.73 18.54 -2.01
CA ASN A 28 9.93 18.81 -1.20
C ASN A 28 11.06 19.47 -2.01
N GLU A 29 11.26 19.06 -3.26
CA GLU A 29 12.35 19.51 -4.12
C GLU A 29 11.90 20.56 -5.15
N LYS A 30 10.64 20.98 -5.09
CA LYS A 30 10.03 21.94 -6.04
C LYS A 30 10.22 21.54 -7.50
N LEU A 31 10.12 20.23 -7.76
CA LEU A 31 10.19 19.66 -9.08
C LEU A 31 8.82 19.68 -9.76
N SER A 32 8.81 19.41 -11.05
CA SER A 32 7.62 19.17 -11.85
C SER A 32 7.81 17.89 -12.66
N LEU A 33 7.85 16.75 -11.95
CA LEU A 33 7.97 15.44 -12.60
C LEU A 33 6.64 15.09 -13.28
N PRO A 34 6.67 14.65 -14.55
CA PRO A 34 5.48 14.30 -15.28
C PRO A 34 4.82 13.05 -14.72
N ILE A 35 3.53 12.87 -15.02
CA ILE A 35 2.83 11.61 -14.81
C ILE A 35 3.28 10.65 -15.92
N LEU A 36 3.70 9.45 -15.55
CA LEU A 36 4.14 8.41 -16.47
C LEU A 36 3.14 7.24 -16.43
N THR A 37 2.93 6.57 -17.54
CA THR A 37 2.18 5.31 -17.56
C THR A 37 3.08 4.14 -17.16
N LEU A 38 2.48 3.05 -16.64
CA LEU A 38 3.25 1.84 -16.32
C LEU A 38 4.04 1.34 -17.53
N ASN A 39 3.42 1.27 -18.71
CA ASN A 39 4.10 0.85 -19.94
C ASN A 39 5.30 1.75 -20.26
N ASN A 40 5.15 3.06 -20.13
CA ASN A 40 6.27 3.99 -20.36
C ASN A 40 7.44 3.72 -19.42
N ILE A 41 7.15 3.40 -18.16
CA ILE A 41 8.18 3.04 -17.18
C ILE A 41 8.84 1.72 -17.56
N LEU A 42 8.06 0.69 -17.89
CA LEU A 42 8.60 -0.62 -18.26
C LEU A 42 9.52 -0.57 -19.48
N ASP A 43 9.17 0.25 -20.47
CA ASP A 43 9.91 0.38 -21.72
C ASP A 43 11.13 1.33 -21.60
N ASN A 44 11.06 2.37 -20.75
CA ASN A 44 12.03 3.48 -20.75
C ASN A 44 12.69 3.73 -19.39
N HIS A 45 12.58 2.80 -18.42
CA HIS A 45 13.03 3.02 -17.04
C HIS A 45 14.47 3.54 -16.89
N LEU A 46 15.39 3.13 -17.75
CA LEU A 46 16.78 3.58 -17.70
C LEU A 46 16.89 5.09 -18.00
N ALA A 47 16.32 5.55 -19.12
CA ALA A 47 16.35 6.95 -19.52
C ALA A 47 15.62 7.84 -18.50
N LEU A 48 14.48 7.37 -17.99
CA LEU A 48 13.70 8.04 -16.95
C LEU A 48 14.49 8.16 -15.65
N SER A 49 15.16 7.08 -15.23
CA SER A 49 15.99 7.08 -14.02
C SER A 49 17.11 8.09 -14.11
N VAL A 50 17.86 8.11 -15.22
CA VAL A 50 18.95 9.07 -15.44
C VAL A 50 18.44 10.52 -15.30
N GLY A 51 17.35 10.85 -16.00
CA GLY A 51 16.80 12.22 -15.96
C GLY A 51 16.29 12.68 -14.58
N ILE A 52 15.99 11.76 -13.67
CA ILE A 52 15.54 12.08 -12.31
C ILE A 52 16.72 12.11 -11.32
N VAL A 53 17.61 11.11 -11.38
CA VAL A 53 18.78 11.01 -10.50
C VAL A 53 19.72 12.19 -10.66
N ASP A 54 19.85 12.74 -11.87
CA ASP A 54 20.62 13.96 -12.12
C ASP A 54 20.08 15.20 -11.39
N LYS A 55 18.82 15.18 -10.98
CA LYS A 55 18.16 16.31 -10.30
C LYS A 55 18.11 16.16 -8.80
N VAL A 56 18.01 14.93 -8.27
CA VAL A 56 17.81 14.69 -6.83
C VAL A 56 18.53 13.44 -6.37
N LYS A 57 18.88 13.40 -5.08
CA LYS A 57 19.39 12.20 -4.39
C LYS A 57 18.24 11.24 -4.10
N VAL A 58 17.75 10.60 -5.16
CA VAL A 58 16.49 9.84 -5.15
C VAL A 58 16.40 8.77 -4.06
N LEU A 59 17.47 8.00 -3.80
CA LEU A 59 17.46 6.94 -2.81
C LEU A 59 17.31 7.49 -1.38
N LYS A 60 17.90 8.65 -1.08
CA LYS A 60 17.70 9.33 0.20
C LYS A 60 16.24 9.73 0.37
N HIS A 61 15.69 10.44 -0.61
CA HIS A 61 14.28 10.87 -0.57
C HIS A 61 13.31 9.69 -0.51
N PHE A 62 13.64 8.59 -1.18
CA PHE A 62 12.84 7.38 -1.14
C PHE A 62 12.84 6.74 0.25
N SER A 63 14.00 6.62 0.88
CA SER A 63 14.11 6.15 2.27
C SER A 63 13.32 7.01 3.25
N ASP A 64 13.36 8.34 3.07
CA ASP A 64 12.61 9.28 3.91
C ASP A 64 11.09 9.15 3.65
N TYR A 65 10.68 9.04 2.41
CA TYR A 65 9.27 8.84 2.02
C TYR A 65 8.67 7.57 2.61
N LEU A 66 9.38 6.45 2.55
CA LEU A 66 8.90 5.19 3.12
C LEU A 66 8.57 5.31 4.61
N LYS A 67 9.28 6.16 5.34
CA LYS A 67 9.07 6.38 6.77
C LYS A 67 7.96 7.40 7.05
N HIS A 68 7.92 8.51 6.34
CA HIS A 68 7.07 9.64 6.70
C HIS A 68 6.60 10.52 5.54
N GLY A 69 6.69 10.05 4.29
CA GLY A 69 6.33 10.86 3.11
C GLY A 69 4.88 10.71 2.61
N TYR A 70 4.14 9.70 3.09
CA TYR A 70 2.81 9.42 2.59
C TYR A 70 1.76 10.46 3.04
N TYR A 71 1.84 10.94 4.28
CA TYR A 71 0.91 11.93 4.81
C TYR A 71 1.55 13.32 4.81
N PRO A 72 0.98 14.32 4.12
CA PRO A 72 1.59 15.64 3.94
C PRO A 72 1.81 16.43 5.24
N TYR A 73 1.05 16.16 6.29
CA TYR A 73 1.19 16.84 7.57
C TYR A 73 2.49 16.53 8.33
N TYR A 74 3.35 15.64 7.82
CA TYR A 74 4.72 15.49 8.32
C TYR A 74 5.49 16.81 8.31
N ASN A 75 5.33 17.60 7.25
CA ASN A 75 6.03 18.87 7.09
C ASN A 75 5.60 19.95 8.10
N GLU A 76 4.43 19.81 8.71
CA GLU A 76 3.94 20.75 9.73
C GLU A 76 4.63 20.54 11.07
N LEU A 77 4.72 19.29 11.54
CA LEU A 77 5.25 18.96 12.86
C LEU A 77 5.87 17.55 12.87
N PRO A 78 7.11 17.39 12.35
CA PRO A 78 7.77 16.09 12.21
C PRO A 78 7.87 15.29 13.51
N ALA A 79 8.13 15.96 14.63
CA ALA A 79 8.28 15.32 15.95
C ALA A 79 7.01 14.60 16.44
N LEU A 80 5.82 15.02 16.01
CA LEU A 80 4.54 14.42 16.38
C LEU A 80 3.90 13.58 15.27
N TYR A 81 4.62 13.31 14.19
CA TYR A 81 4.07 12.63 13.03
C TYR A 81 3.42 11.28 13.36
N TYR A 82 4.16 10.39 14.00
CA TYR A 82 3.64 9.07 14.37
C TYR A 82 2.57 9.12 15.45
N SER A 83 2.66 10.08 16.37
CA SER A 83 1.60 10.30 17.36
C SER A 83 0.29 10.70 16.68
N ARG A 84 0.33 11.60 15.70
CA ARG A 84 -0.85 11.98 14.89
C ARG A 84 -1.43 10.81 14.12
N ILE A 85 -0.60 9.96 13.51
CA ILE A 85 -1.08 8.74 12.84
C ILE A 85 -1.81 7.84 13.84
N ASN A 86 -1.25 7.63 15.02
CA ASN A 86 -1.87 6.80 16.06
C ASN A 86 -3.20 7.39 16.54
N GLU A 87 -3.31 8.70 16.68
CA GLU A 87 -4.56 9.38 17.04
C GLU A 87 -5.63 9.20 15.97
N VAL A 88 -5.28 9.35 14.67
CA VAL A 88 -6.20 9.12 13.56
C VAL A 88 -6.64 7.64 13.52
N VAL A 89 -5.72 6.71 13.68
CA VAL A 89 -6.06 5.27 13.75
C VAL A 89 -7.01 4.98 14.91
N ASN A 90 -6.77 5.57 16.08
CA ASN A 90 -7.66 5.44 17.24
C ASN A 90 -9.04 6.00 16.94
N LEU A 91 -9.13 7.18 16.34
CA LEU A 91 -10.39 7.80 15.93
C LEU A 91 -11.20 6.89 14.99
N ILE A 92 -10.54 6.35 13.97
CA ILE A 92 -11.15 5.44 13.01
C ILE A 92 -11.69 4.18 13.72
N VAL A 93 -10.87 3.53 14.54
CA VAL A 93 -11.22 2.25 15.16
C VAL A 93 -12.25 2.42 16.27
N GLU A 94 -12.17 3.50 17.08
CA GLU A 94 -13.03 3.68 18.25
C GLU A 94 -14.34 4.38 17.95
N LEU A 95 -14.39 5.22 16.92
CA LEU A 95 -15.56 6.02 16.60
C LEU A 95 -16.13 5.72 15.21
N GLU A 96 -15.33 5.76 14.15
CA GLU A 96 -15.85 5.67 12.78
C GLU A 96 -16.31 4.25 12.43
N ILE A 97 -15.54 3.22 12.72
CA ILE A 97 -15.93 1.82 12.43
C ILE A 97 -17.21 1.43 13.18
N PRO A 98 -17.36 1.68 14.51
CA PRO A 98 -18.60 1.42 15.20
C PRO A 98 -19.81 2.13 14.62
N GLN A 99 -19.67 3.42 14.33
CA GLN A 99 -20.77 4.24 13.80
C GLN A 99 -21.22 3.83 12.39
N LEU A 100 -20.24 3.53 11.50
CA LEU A 100 -20.52 3.26 10.09
C LEU A 100 -20.90 1.80 9.81
N ARG A 101 -20.43 0.88 10.65
CA ARG A 101 -20.61 -0.57 10.44
C ARG A 101 -21.56 -1.21 11.45
N GLY A 102 -22.09 -0.44 12.39
CA GLY A 102 -22.95 -0.96 13.45
C GLY A 102 -22.24 -1.96 14.35
N VAL A 103 -20.92 -1.84 14.49
CA VAL A 103 -20.13 -2.67 15.41
C VAL A 103 -20.30 -2.16 16.82
N ASP A 104 -20.64 -3.04 17.77
CA ASP A 104 -20.73 -2.67 19.17
C ASP A 104 -19.37 -2.15 19.68
N ILE A 105 -19.40 -1.04 20.41
CA ILE A 105 -18.21 -0.38 20.98
C ILE A 105 -17.36 -1.33 21.83
N SER A 106 -17.98 -2.33 22.47
CA SER A 106 -17.28 -3.36 23.24
C SER A 106 -16.26 -4.17 22.42
N TYR A 107 -16.41 -4.20 21.10
CA TYR A 107 -15.49 -4.91 20.20
C TYR A 107 -14.33 -4.06 19.66
N THR A 108 -14.28 -2.76 19.93
CA THR A 108 -13.20 -1.88 19.45
C THR A 108 -11.82 -2.34 19.91
N THR A 109 -11.72 -2.83 21.15
CA THR A 109 -10.47 -3.43 21.67
C THR A 109 -10.02 -4.63 20.83
N LYS A 110 -10.96 -5.46 20.35
CA LYS A 110 -10.66 -6.62 19.50
C LYS A 110 -10.19 -6.19 18.11
N ILE A 111 -10.78 -5.16 17.55
CA ILE A 111 -10.35 -4.58 16.25
C ILE A 111 -8.95 -3.99 16.39
N LYS A 112 -8.65 -3.27 17.49
CA LYS A 112 -7.30 -2.79 17.77
C LYS A 112 -6.28 -3.92 17.89
N GLN A 113 -6.59 -4.96 18.66
CA GLN A 113 -5.73 -6.14 18.77
C GLN A 113 -5.44 -6.77 17.40
N LEU A 114 -6.47 -6.89 16.55
CA LEU A 114 -6.31 -7.39 15.18
C LEU A 114 -5.37 -6.48 14.37
N LEU A 115 -5.58 -5.16 14.40
CA LEU A 115 -4.75 -4.21 13.67
C LEU A 115 -3.27 -4.26 14.10
N TYR A 116 -3.00 -4.35 15.40
CA TYR A 116 -1.61 -4.48 15.90
C TYR A 116 -0.97 -5.82 15.49
N ILE A 117 -1.72 -6.93 15.51
CA ILE A 117 -1.21 -8.22 15.00
C ILE A 117 -0.87 -8.11 13.51
N ILE A 118 -1.72 -7.41 12.74
CA ILE A 118 -1.45 -7.15 11.33
C ILE A 118 -0.19 -6.29 11.18
N ALA A 119 -0.04 -5.22 11.97
CA ALA A 119 1.09 -4.31 11.91
C ALA A 119 2.45 -5.01 12.18
N GLU A 120 2.47 -5.98 13.07
CA GLU A 120 3.67 -6.75 13.39
C GLU A 120 4.01 -7.82 12.34
N SER A 121 3.03 -8.27 11.55
CA SER A 121 3.18 -9.46 10.69
C SER A 121 3.06 -9.17 9.19
N ALA A 122 2.42 -8.05 8.81
CA ALA A 122 2.11 -7.74 7.40
C ALA A 122 3.36 -7.40 6.58
N PRO A 123 3.39 -7.82 5.29
CA PRO A 123 2.35 -8.59 4.60
C PRO A 123 2.41 -10.10 4.92
N PHE A 124 1.25 -10.73 5.07
CA PHE A 124 1.19 -12.17 5.33
C PHE A 124 -0.13 -12.80 4.81
N ILE A 125 -0.14 -14.14 4.71
CA ILE A 125 -1.34 -14.92 4.37
C ILE A 125 -2.10 -15.19 5.67
N PRO A 126 -3.29 -14.57 5.89
CA PRO A 126 -3.97 -14.71 7.18
C PRO A 126 -4.53 -16.12 7.39
N ASN A 127 -4.22 -16.72 8.54
CA ASN A 127 -4.92 -17.90 9.01
C ASN A 127 -6.11 -17.47 9.86
N VAL A 128 -7.29 -17.41 9.24
CA VAL A 128 -8.52 -16.90 9.88
C VAL A 128 -8.87 -17.66 11.16
N SER A 129 -8.72 -18.99 11.18
CA SER A 129 -9.02 -19.79 12.38
C SER A 129 -8.09 -19.47 13.54
N LYS A 130 -6.77 -19.43 13.30
CA LYS A 130 -5.79 -19.07 14.35
C LYS A 130 -5.94 -17.62 14.83
N LEU A 131 -6.24 -16.68 13.92
CA LEU A 131 -6.46 -15.30 14.30
C LEU A 131 -7.74 -15.11 15.13
N SER A 132 -8.84 -15.76 14.73
CA SER A 132 -10.10 -15.69 15.47
C SER A 132 -9.97 -16.27 16.87
N GLU A 133 -9.27 -17.40 17.03
CA GLU A 133 -8.96 -18.02 18.31
C GLU A 133 -8.08 -17.09 19.18
N ARG A 134 -6.97 -16.56 18.62
CA ARG A 134 -6.05 -15.66 19.34
C ARG A 134 -6.73 -14.41 19.88
N ILE A 135 -7.70 -13.85 19.13
CA ILE A 135 -8.42 -12.63 19.50
C ILE A 135 -9.65 -12.93 20.34
N GLY A 136 -10.15 -14.18 20.33
CA GLY A 136 -11.34 -14.62 21.04
C GLY A 136 -12.63 -14.09 20.42
N ILE A 137 -12.77 -14.19 19.07
CA ILE A 137 -13.95 -13.80 18.30
C ILE A 137 -14.34 -14.90 17.31
N SER A 138 -15.57 -14.82 16.78
CA SER A 138 -16.00 -15.73 15.73
C SER A 138 -15.25 -15.50 14.42
N ARG A 139 -15.15 -16.54 13.58
CA ARG A 139 -14.57 -16.43 12.23
C ARG A 139 -15.28 -15.36 11.38
N ASN A 140 -16.61 -15.28 11.48
CA ASN A 140 -17.40 -14.31 10.74
C ASN A 140 -17.13 -12.88 11.21
N SER A 141 -17.01 -12.68 12.53
CA SER A 141 -16.63 -11.37 13.10
C SER A 141 -15.23 -10.96 12.65
N LEU A 142 -14.28 -11.88 12.61
CA LEU A 142 -12.92 -11.59 12.13
C LEU A 142 -12.94 -11.11 10.67
N LEU A 143 -13.66 -11.81 9.77
CA LEU A 143 -13.78 -11.42 8.38
C LEU A 143 -14.45 -10.04 8.23
N ALA A 144 -15.49 -9.77 9.01
CA ALA A 144 -16.14 -8.47 9.03
C ALA A 144 -15.20 -7.34 9.52
N TYR A 145 -14.33 -7.64 10.49
CA TYR A 145 -13.34 -6.64 10.96
C TYR A 145 -12.22 -6.41 9.97
N LEU A 146 -11.75 -7.44 9.26
CA LEU A 146 -10.79 -7.29 8.16
C LEU A 146 -11.38 -6.43 7.02
N ASP A 147 -12.66 -6.62 6.69
CA ASP A 147 -13.37 -5.80 5.71
C ASP A 147 -13.52 -4.34 6.20
N ALA A 148 -13.89 -4.15 7.47
CA ALA A 148 -14.00 -2.81 8.05
C ALA A 148 -12.65 -2.05 8.07
N LEU A 149 -11.56 -2.71 8.42
CA LEU A 149 -10.21 -2.15 8.39
C LEU A 149 -9.77 -1.80 6.96
N HIS A 150 -10.14 -2.63 5.99
CA HIS A 150 -9.87 -2.38 4.57
C HIS A 150 -10.65 -1.16 4.05
N ASP A 151 -11.96 -1.10 4.29
CA ASP A 151 -12.81 0.03 3.88
C ASP A 151 -12.43 1.35 4.56
N SER A 152 -11.79 1.27 5.74
CA SER A 152 -11.28 2.43 6.48
C SER A 152 -9.85 2.82 6.07
N CYS A 153 -9.30 2.24 5.02
CA CYS A 153 -7.95 2.48 4.53
C CYS A 153 -6.84 2.28 5.60
N LEU A 154 -7.02 1.32 6.51
CA LEU A 154 -5.99 0.90 7.45
C LEU A 154 -5.23 -0.34 6.96
N THR A 155 -5.89 -1.17 6.14
CA THR A 155 -5.31 -2.38 5.55
C THR A 155 -5.65 -2.49 4.06
N MET A 156 -4.87 -3.30 3.34
CA MET A 156 -5.15 -3.72 1.98
C MET A 156 -5.33 -5.24 1.93
N ASN A 157 -6.47 -5.68 1.40
CA ASN A 157 -6.82 -7.07 1.22
C ASN A 157 -6.61 -7.48 -0.24
N LEU A 158 -5.55 -8.22 -0.55
CA LEU A 158 -5.31 -8.70 -1.90
C LEU A 158 -5.81 -10.13 -2.09
N GLN A 159 -6.35 -10.39 -3.28
CA GLN A 159 -6.85 -11.70 -3.71
C GLN A 159 -6.00 -12.24 -4.85
N LYS A 160 -5.97 -13.55 -5.02
CA LYS A 160 -5.44 -14.19 -6.21
C LYS A 160 -6.35 -13.94 -7.41
N GLU A 161 -5.79 -14.02 -8.60
CA GLU A 161 -6.56 -13.93 -9.82
C GLU A 161 -7.64 -15.03 -9.88
N GLY A 162 -8.85 -14.67 -10.35
CA GLY A 162 -9.98 -15.61 -10.44
C GLY A 162 -10.74 -15.87 -9.14
N SER A 163 -10.33 -15.27 -8.03
CA SER A 163 -11.10 -15.30 -6.79
C SER A 163 -12.42 -14.55 -6.97
N GLY A 164 -13.55 -15.13 -6.53
CA GLY A 164 -14.87 -14.52 -6.65
C GLY A 164 -14.99 -13.20 -5.87
N ILE A 165 -15.91 -12.32 -6.29
CA ILE A 165 -16.12 -10.98 -5.73
C ILE A 165 -16.97 -11.05 -4.44
N SER A 166 -16.62 -11.88 -3.47
CA SER A 166 -17.32 -11.86 -2.19
C SER A 166 -16.57 -10.97 -1.20
N ARG A 167 -17.19 -9.89 -0.74
CA ARG A 167 -16.63 -8.96 0.25
C ARG A 167 -16.18 -9.65 1.56
N LEU A 168 -16.81 -10.73 1.91
CA LEU A 168 -16.50 -11.49 3.13
C LEU A 168 -15.60 -12.71 2.87
N GLN A 169 -14.86 -12.70 1.75
CA GLN A 169 -13.85 -13.73 1.52
C GLN A 169 -12.57 -13.42 2.32
N LYS A 170 -11.94 -14.51 2.78
CA LYS A 170 -10.61 -14.45 3.36
C LYS A 170 -9.64 -13.84 2.33
N PRO A 171 -8.88 -12.79 2.65
CA PRO A 171 -7.84 -12.29 1.77
C PRO A 171 -6.73 -13.34 1.58
N ASP A 172 -6.19 -13.41 0.36
CA ASP A 172 -5.04 -14.28 0.08
C ASP A 172 -3.74 -13.68 0.62
N LYS A 173 -3.62 -12.36 0.64
CA LYS A 173 -2.51 -11.65 1.29
C LYS A 173 -3.02 -10.36 1.92
N LEU A 174 -2.58 -10.07 3.13
CA LEU A 174 -3.02 -8.94 3.94
C LEU A 174 -1.84 -8.01 4.19
N PHE A 175 -2.04 -6.72 3.93
CA PHE A 175 -1.06 -5.65 4.11
C PHE A 175 -1.61 -4.56 5.04
N LEU A 176 -0.75 -3.77 5.67
CA LEU A 176 -1.14 -2.43 6.07
C LEU A 176 -1.32 -1.53 4.85
N GLU A 177 -2.09 -0.46 4.99
CA GLU A 177 -2.39 0.44 3.88
C GLU A 177 -1.15 1.05 3.23
N ASN A 178 -0.18 1.46 4.04
CA ASN A 178 1.05 2.09 3.56
C ASN A 178 2.21 1.89 4.55
N PRO A 179 3.47 2.11 4.11
CA PRO A 179 4.64 1.97 4.96
C PRO A 179 4.63 2.87 6.22
N ASN A 180 4.07 4.09 6.13
CA ASN A 180 4.07 5.00 7.28
C ASN A 180 3.22 4.47 8.44
N LEU A 181 2.13 3.73 8.14
CA LEU A 181 1.38 2.99 9.16
C LEU A 181 2.21 1.88 9.79
N MET A 182 3.05 1.19 9.01
CA MET A 182 3.96 0.18 9.57
C MET A 182 4.89 0.81 10.61
N TYR A 183 5.51 1.94 10.27
CA TYR A 183 6.40 2.66 11.19
C TYR A 183 5.69 3.26 12.41
N ALA A 184 4.42 3.62 12.29
CA ALA A 184 3.64 4.20 13.38
C ALA A 184 3.09 3.14 14.35
N LEU A 185 2.71 1.95 13.85
CA LEU A 185 1.98 0.95 14.63
C LEU A 185 2.84 -0.21 15.10
N SER A 186 3.98 -0.49 14.46
CA SER A 186 4.85 -1.60 14.84
C SER A 186 5.64 -1.28 16.10
N ALA A 187 5.58 -2.14 17.08
CA ALA A 187 6.39 -2.07 18.31
C ALA A 187 7.77 -2.75 18.14
N SER A 188 7.95 -3.55 17.09
CA SER A 188 9.16 -4.32 16.80
C SER A 188 9.96 -3.73 15.65
N GLN A 189 11.14 -4.30 15.39
CA GLN A 189 11.92 -3.95 14.22
C GLN A 189 11.16 -4.35 12.93
N ILE A 190 10.97 -3.38 12.03
CA ILE A 190 10.23 -3.56 10.79
C ILE A 190 11.11 -4.27 9.76
N ASP A 191 10.58 -5.31 9.14
CA ASP A 191 11.22 -5.98 8.02
C ASP A 191 11.14 -5.08 6.77
N ILE A 192 12.30 -4.73 6.22
CA ILE A 192 12.38 -3.86 5.05
C ILE A 192 11.81 -4.53 3.78
N GLY A 193 11.78 -5.86 3.70
CA GLY A 193 11.11 -6.60 2.63
C GLY A 193 9.62 -6.33 2.65
N ASN A 194 9.02 -6.38 3.83
CA ASN A 194 7.60 -6.08 4.05
C ASN A 194 7.25 -4.62 3.70
N VAL A 195 8.16 -3.67 4.01
CA VAL A 195 8.00 -2.25 3.63
C VAL A 195 7.96 -2.09 2.12
N ARG A 196 8.85 -2.76 1.39
CA ARG A 196 8.93 -2.71 -0.08
C ARG A 196 7.66 -3.22 -0.75
N GLU A 197 7.19 -4.39 -0.33
CA GLU A 197 5.96 -4.97 -0.87
C GLU A 197 4.74 -4.11 -0.55
N THR A 198 4.63 -3.61 0.68
CA THR A 198 3.53 -2.72 1.11
C THR A 198 3.53 -1.42 0.30
N PHE A 199 4.70 -0.82 0.09
CA PHE A 199 4.83 0.38 -0.74
C PHE A 199 4.39 0.09 -2.18
N PHE A 200 4.89 -0.99 -2.79
CA PHE A 200 4.54 -1.37 -4.16
C PHE A 200 3.03 -1.58 -4.33
N ALA A 201 2.42 -2.35 -3.45
CA ALA A 201 0.98 -2.59 -3.46
C ALA A 201 0.17 -1.30 -3.26
N ASN A 202 0.52 -0.47 -2.27
CA ASN A 202 -0.17 0.78 -2.00
C ASN A 202 -0.19 1.70 -3.20
N GLN A 203 0.94 1.94 -3.83
CA GLN A 203 1.05 2.91 -4.90
C GLN A 203 0.35 2.45 -6.20
N LEU A 204 0.35 1.16 -6.53
CA LEU A 204 -0.27 0.65 -7.75
C LEU A 204 -1.79 0.48 -7.67
N ARG A 205 -2.33 0.17 -6.48
CA ARG A 205 -3.74 -0.22 -6.34
C ARG A 205 -4.75 0.82 -6.83
N TYR A 206 -4.36 2.05 -6.93
CA TYR A 206 -5.25 3.14 -7.30
C TYR A 206 -5.46 3.29 -8.80
N CYS A 207 -4.51 2.80 -9.58
CA CYS A 207 -4.54 2.89 -11.04
C CYS A 207 -4.60 1.53 -11.72
N HIS A 208 -4.30 0.45 -10.99
CA HIS A 208 -4.15 -0.89 -11.53
C HIS A 208 -4.91 -1.92 -10.71
N LYS A 209 -5.35 -2.98 -11.37
CA LYS A 209 -5.89 -4.16 -10.70
C LYS A 209 -4.74 -5.01 -10.18
N ILE A 210 -4.60 -5.08 -8.86
CA ILE A 210 -3.55 -5.85 -8.21
C ILE A 210 -4.09 -7.18 -7.70
N ASN A 211 -3.41 -8.26 -8.04
CA ASN A 211 -3.66 -9.59 -7.52
C ASN A 211 -2.36 -10.17 -6.92
N VAL A 212 -2.50 -11.11 -6.02
CA VAL A 212 -1.39 -11.96 -5.58
C VAL A 212 -1.01 -12.89 -6.72
N SER A 213 0.26 -12.91 -7.11
CA SER A 213 0.75 -13.83 -8.14
C SER A 213 0.80 -15.28 -7.62
N LYS A 214 0.77 -16.24 -8.52
CA LYS A 214 1.02 -17.65 -8.21
C LYS A 214 2.51 -17.97 -8.19
N GLU A 215 3.26 -17.27 -9.00
CA GLU A 215 4.69 -17.53 -9.26
C GLU A 215 5.60 -16.55 -8.52
N SER A 216 5.08 -15.37 -8.15
CA SER A 216 5.85 -14.25 -7.62
C SER A 216 5.03 -13.45 -6.60
N ASP A 217 5.38 -12.18 -6.32
CA ASP A 217 4.68 -11.36 -5.34
C ASP A 217 3.36 -10.81 -5.87
N PHE A 218 3.36 -10.21 -7.08
CA PHE A 218 2.20 -9.50 -7.62
C PHE A 218 1.91 -9.84 -9.08
N PHE A 219 0.62 -9.85 -9.42
CA PHE A 219 0.11 -9.96 -10.79
C PHE A 219 -0.80 -8.77 -11.08
N ILE A 220 -0.42 -7.95 -12.05
CA ILE A 220 -1.01 -6.64 -12.32
C ILE A 220 -1.73 -6.64 -13.66
N ASP A 221 -2.97 -6.14 -13.67
CA ASP A 221 -3.84 -5.97 -14.85
C ASP A 221 -4.05 -7.24 -15.68
N GLY A 222 -3.92 -8.41 -15.04
CA GLY A 222 -4.05 -9.69 -15.74
C GLY A 222 -2.92 -9.97 -16.74
N ARG A 223 -1.79 -9.26 -16.64
CA ARG A 223 -0.69 -9.34 -17.61
C ARG A 223 0.69 -9.38 -16.98
N TYR A 224 1.01 -8.41 -16.14
CA TYR A 224 2.38 -8.19 -15.67
C TYR A 224 2.65 -8.92 -14.36
N THR A 225 3.74 -9.67 -14.30
CA THR A 225 4.22 -10.32 -13.07
C THR A 225 5.37 -9.53 -12.47
N PHE A 226 5.27 -9.21 -11.17
CA PHE A 226 6.30 -8.45 -10.46
C PHE A 226 6.81 -9.19 -9.25
N GLU A 227 8.15 -9.23 -9.14
CA GLU A 227 8.89 -9.70 -7.99
C GLU A 227 9.56 -8.52 -7.30
N VAL A 228 9.22 -8.25 -6.04
CA VAL A 228 9.72 -7.12 -5.28
C VAL A 228 10.86 -7.56 -4.35
N GLY A 229 11.91 -6.76 -4.27
CA GLY A 229 13.02 -7.12 -3.39
C GLY A 229 14.09 -6.06 -3.24
N GLY A 230 15.18 -6.43 -2.61
CA GLY A 230 16.37 -5.59 -2.48
C GLY A 230 17.28 -5.63 -3.69
N ARG A 231 18.37 -4.88 -3.63
CA ARG A 231 19.37 -4.72 -4.69
C ARG A 231 19.84 -6.04 -5.35
N HIS A 232 19.95 -7.10 -4.55
CA HIS A 232 20.49 -8.40 -5.02
C HIS A 232 19.40 -9.39 -5.44
N LYS A 233 18.13 -8.98 -5.48
CA LYS A 233 17.04 -9.86 -5.91
C LYS A 233 17.30 -10.39 -7.33
N GLY A 234 17.24 -11.69 -7.48
CA GLY A 234 17.50 -12.41 -8.74
C GLY A 234 16.21 -12.82 -9.45
N LYS A 235 16.35 -13.37 -10.67
CA LYS A 235 15.25 -13.75 -11.57
C LYS A 235 14.64 -15.14 -11.30
N GLN A 236 15.05 -15.83 -10.25
CA GLN A 236 14.73 -17.26 -10.06
C GLN A 236 13.21 -17.55 -10.12
N GLN A 237 12.39 -16.73 -9.47
CA GLN A 237 10.93 -16.94 -9.40
C GLN A 237 10.20 -16.56 -10.71
N ILE A 238 10.75 -15.63 -11.49
CA ILE A 238 10.12 -15.12 -12.72
C ILE A 238 10.81 -15.63 -13.99
N ASN A 239 11.73 -16.60 -13.84
CA ASN A 239 12.48 -17.12 -14.98
C ASN A 239 11.56 -17.87 -15.96
N GLY A 240 11.62 -17.50 -17.23
CA GLY A 240 10.79 -18.09 -18.28
C GLY A 240 9.38 -17.49 -18.40
N LEU A 241 9.00 -16.56 -17.55
CA LEU A 241 7.73 -15.83 -17.66
C LEU A 241 7.86 -14.65 -18.63
N SER A 242 6.87 -14.48 -19.49
CA SER A 242 6.70 -13.26 -20.28
C SER A 242 6.16 -12.13 -19.42
N ASP A 243 6.41 -10.87 -19.80
CA ASP A 243 5.92 -9.69 -19.08
C ASP A 243 6.22 -9.72 -17.56
N ALA A 244 7.42 -10.23 -17.19
CA ALA A 244 7.83 -10.40 -15.81
C ALA A 244 9.03 -9.53 -15.46
N TYR A 245 8.93 -8.83 -14.33
CA TYR A 245 9.85 -7.77 -13.90
C TYR A 245 10.29 -7.96 -12.46
N ILE A 246 11.53 -7.59 -12.17
CA ILE A 246 12.05 -7.43 -10.80
C ILE A 246 11.97 -5.95 -10.45
N VAL A 247 11.33 -5.64 -9.35
CA VAL A 247 11.31 -4.29 -8.80
C VAL A 247 12.24 -4.25 -7.59
N ALA A 248 13.41 -3.61 -7.77
CA ALA A 248 14.48 -3.65 -6.80
C ALA A 248 14.66 -2.31 -6.08
N ASP A 249 14.75 -2.39 -4.76
CA ASP A 249 15.15 -1.27 -3.92
C ASP A 249 16.68 -1.12 -3.88
N ASP A 250 17.14 0.06 -3.43
CA ASP A 250 18.55 0.41 -3.29
C ASP A 250 19.33 0.35 -4.61
N ILE A 251 18.65 0.68 -5.72
CA ILE A 251 19.27 0.91 -7.03
C ILE A 251 18.76 2.21 -7.65
N GLU A 252 19.65 2.98 -8.24
CA GLU A 252 19.30 4.22 -8.95
C GLU A 252 18.82 3.94 -10.36
N TYR A 253 19.41 2.95 -11.03
CA TYR A 253 19.15 2.61 -12.42
C TYR A 253 18.73 1.17 -12.58
N GLY A 254 17.82 0.93 -13.52
CA GLY A 254 17.41 -0.42 -13.90
C GLY A 254 18.19 -0.96 -15.11
N ILE A 255 18.20 -2.28 -15.25
CA ILE A 255 18.84 -2.99 -16.38
C ILE A 255 17.90 -4.12 -16.85
N ASN A 256 17.59 -4.16 -18.13
CA ASN A 256 16.69 -5.15 -18.73
C ASN A 256 15.30 -5.12 -18.05
N ASN A 257 14.86 -6.25 -17.47
CA ASN A 257 13.61 -6.35 -16.73
C ASN A 257 13.73 -6.08 -15.20
N LYS A 258 14.83 -5.49 -14.75
CA LYS A 258 15.03 -5.05 -13.37
C LYS A 258 14.88 -3.55 -13.29
N ILE A 259 13.87 -3.09 -12.55
CA ILE A 259 13.42 -1.70 -12.47
C ILE A 259 13.62 -1.19 -11.05
N PRO A 260 14.07 0.06 -10.85
CA PRO A 260 14.14 0.65 -9.52
C PRO A 260 12.76 0.72 -8.86
N LEU A 261 12.66 0.30 -7.60
CA LEU A 261 11.39 0.32 -6.85
C LEU A 261 10.83 1.74 -6.76
N TRP A 262 11.67 2.74 -6.54
CA TRP A 262 11.25 4.13 -6.45
C TRP A 262 10.65 4.67 -7.77
N LEU A 263 11.12 4.18 -8.92
CA LEU A 263 10.66 4.63 -10.24
C LEU A 263 9.34 3.97 -10.65
N SER A 264 9.14 2.70 -10.29
CA SER A 264 7.97 1.92 -10.70
C SER A 264 6.64 2.61 -10.33
N LEU A 265 6.68 3.67 -9.52
CA LEU A 265 5.52 4.28 -8.88
C LEU A 265 5.44 5.81 -9.04
N ILE A 266 6.20 6.37 -9.99
CA ILE A 266 6.08 7.79 -10.39
C ILE A 266 4.85 8.02 -11.30
N HIS A 267 4.14 6.97 -11.67
CA HIS A 267 3.09 6.98 -12.69
C HIS A 267 1.68 7.31 -12.18
N ILE A 268 1.47 7.52 -10.88
CA ILE A 268 0.11 7.74 -10.36
C ILE A 268 -0.51 8.96 -11.04
N SER A 269 -1.54 8.69 -11.84
CA SER A 269 -2.40 9.73 -12.37
C SER A 269 -3.19 10.33 -11.21
N GLU A 270 -3.18 11.65 -11.08
CA GLU A 270 -4.21 12.31 -10.30
C GLU A 270 -5.58 11.81 -10.78
N PRO A 271 -6.55 11.58 -9.88
CA PRO A 271 -7.92 11.41 -10.34
C PRO A 271 -8.21 12.60 -11.24
N THR A 272 -8.50 12.34 -12.50
CA THR A 272 -8.77 13.38 -13.48
C THR A 272 -9.80 14.33 -12.89
N ARG A 273 -9.35 15.50 -12.47
CA ARG A 273 -10.26 16.59 -12.20
C ARG A 273 -10.91 16.94 -13.52
N PRO A 274 -12.24 16.94 -13.60
CA PRO A 274 -12.93 17.39 -14.80
C PRO A 274 -12.59 18.83 -15.14
#